data_e4d200c4f33ed205bc952cb886d20c22
#
_entry.id   e4d200c4f33ed205bc952cb886d20c22
#
_cell.length_a   1.000
_cell.length_b   1.000
_cell.length_c   1.000
_cell.angle_alpha   90.00
_cell.angle_beta   90.00
_cell.angle_gamma   90.00
#
_symmetry.space_group_name_H-M   'P 1'
#
loop_
_entity.id
_entity.type
_entity.pdbx_description
1 polymer ?
#
loop_
_entity_poly.entity_id
_entity_poly.type
_entity_poly.pdbx_seq_one_letter_code
_entity_poly.pdbx_strand_id
1 'polypeptide(L)'
;FMYDWLLWSTTDMVNWTEHGAVASLKEFPWRSRENGAWAIQTVARNGKYYLYAPLHGHGIGVLVGDTPYGPFKDPLGKPLVWDQSNWYDIDPSVWIDDDGQAYMYWGNPYTYCVKLNDDMISTKGDILILNPIDGVMRPVKEEGARIDLNVPGSNKAKWAVNNYQEGPWLYKRGGHYYLAYASTCCPEALGYAMSDSPTGPWVSKGYIMRPTERDRGNHPGITDYKGHSYIFGQDYDLMHLETFVHHERRSVSATEITYRPDGTIEEMPYWLDQQPMTQLHAFNPYQRVEAETMAWGFGLKTAKMGIPNTGVVADMPASTGKRNMYVYHIDNGEFIRLRGVDFGLGAQYFSITAAAKGQCTVTLRLDSREYNIKEGGKMGTILA
;
A
#
# COMPACT_ATOMS: atom_id res chain seq x y z
N PHE A 1 2.57 16.52 3.94
CA PHE A 1 1.66 16.68 2.81
C PHE A 1 1.91 15.59 1.80
N MET A 2 0.85 14.97 1.28
CA MET A 2 0.92 13.85 0.35
C MET A 2 0.54 14.33 -1.04
N TYR A 3 1.51 14.38 -1.94
CA TYR A 3 1.33 14.85 -3.32
C TYR A 3 1.41 13.74 -4.35
N ASP A 4 2.16 12.69 -4.02
CA ASP A 4 2.60 11.67 -4.93
C ASP A 4 2.35 10.27 -4.36
N TRP A 5 2.25 9.28 -5.24
CA TRP A 5 2.22 7.85 -4.91
C TRP A 5 3.55 7.20 -5.27
N LEU A 6 4.11 6.51 -4.28
CA LEU A 6 5.43 5.91 -4.35
C LEU A 6 5.32 4.42 -4.69
N LEU A 7 6.39 3.85 -5.25
CA LEU A 7 6.47 2.44 -5.59
C LEU A 7 7.72 1.80 -5.00
N TRP A 8 7.56 0.64 -4.41
CA TRP A 8 8.63 -0.26 -4.02
C TRP A 8 8.43 -1.62 -4.66
N SER A 9 9.50 -2.37 -4.86
CA SER A 9 9.46 -3.76 -5.30
C SER A 9 10.39 -4.64 -4.47
N THR A 10 10.02 -5.91 -4.36
CA THR A 10 10.83 -6.93 -3.72
C THR A 10 10.67 -8.26 -4.43
N THR A 11 11.64 -9.14 -4.28
CA THR A 11 11.55 -10.53 -4.72
C THR A 11 11.60 -11.50 -3.55
N ASP A 12 11.99 -11.02 -2.36
CA ASP A 12 12.22 -11.83 -1.16
C ASP A 12 11.39 -11.40 0.06
N MET A 13 10.57 -10.34 -0.08
CA MET A 13 9.70 -9.73 0.94
C MET A 13 10.42 -9.09 2.13
N VAL A 14 11.73 -8.97 2.07
CA VAL A 14 12.55 -8.40 3.15
C VAL A 14 13.43 -7.24 2.67
N ASN A 15 14.07 -7.40 1.51
CA ASN A 15 14.84 -6.35 0.87
C ASN A 15 13.98 -5.67 -0.20
N TRP A 16 13.75 -4.37 -0.07
CA TRP A 16 12.86 -3.59 -0.93
C TRP A 16 13.63 -2.54 -1.71
N THR A 17 13.37 -2.46 -3.00
CA THR A 17 13.93 -1.43 -3.89
C THR A 17 12.91 -0.31 -4.06
N GLU A 18 13.29 0.91 -3.75
CA GLU A 18 12.48 2.10 -3.97
C GLU A 18 12.57 2.56 -5.44
N HIS A 19 11.44 2.96 -6.01
CA HIS A 19 11.35 3.52 -7.36
C HIS A 19 10.88 4.98 -7.35
N GLY A 20 10.67 5.55 -6.16
CA GLY A 20 10.18 6.90 -5.96
C GLY A 20 8.73 7.09 -6.42
N ALA A 21 8.33 8.33 -6.64
CA ALA A 21 6.99 8.67 -7.09
C ALA A 21 6.75 8.18 -8.52
N VAL A 22 5.70 7.39 -8.74
CA VAL A 22 5.31 6.89 -10.06
C VAL A 22 4.09 7.62 -10.61
N ALA A 23 3.27 8.18 -9.74
CA ALA A 23 2.12 9.02 -10.08
C ALA A 23 1.97 10.16 -9.08
N SER A 24 1.24 11.20 -9.46
CA SER A 24 1.00 12.42 -8.68
C SER A 24 -0.44 12.89 -8.85
N LEU A 25 -0.95 13.63 -7.88
CA LEU A 25 -2.21 14.37 -8.02
C LEU A 25 -2.18 15.33 -9.23
N LYS A 26 -1.00 15.77 -9.66
CA LYS A 26 -0.81 16.67 -10.82
C LYS A 26 -1.24 16.04 -12.15
N GLU A 27 -1.30 14.71 -12.20
CA GLU A 27 -1.77 13.98 -13.40
C GLU A 27 -3.27 14.15 -13.63
N PHE A 28 -4.04 14.63 -12.64
CA PHE A 28 -5.46 14.95 -12.77
C PHE A 28 -5.66 16.45 -13.01
N PRO A 29 -5.92 16.92 -14.25
CA PRO A 29 -6.03 18.33 -14.56
C PRO A 29 -7.25 19.02 -13.93
N TRP A 30 -8.28 18.26 -13.58
CA TRP A 30 -9.53 18.71 -12.96
C TRP A 30 -9.50 18.74 -11.43
N ARG A 31 -8.36 18.38 -10.80
CA ARG A 31 -8.21 18.43 -9.35
C ARG A 31 -8.36 19.87 -8.83
N SER A 32 -8.91 19.99 -7.62
CA SER A 32 -9.00 21.28 -6.91
C SER A 32 -7.98 21.43 -5.79
N ARG A 33 -7.28 20.35 -5.45
CA ARG A 33 -6.30 20.31 -4.35
C ARG A 33 -4.96 19.79 -4.83
N GLU A 34 -3.88 20.31 -4.24
CA GLU A 34 -2.52 19.84 -4.48
C GLU A 34 -2.04 18.86 -3.41
N ASN A 35 -2.88 18.56 -2.41
CA ASN A 35 -2.58 17.69 -1.27
C ASN A 35 -3.67 16.63 -1.11
N GLY A 36 -3.34 15.47 -0.58
CA GLY A 36 -4.28 14.36 -0.34
C GLY A 36 -4.16 13.24 -1.36
N ALA A 37 -2.93 12.89 -1.78
CA ALA A 37 -2.64 11.66 -2.49
C ALA A 37 -2.83 10.47 -1.52
N TRP A 38 -4.10 10.12 -1.28
CA TRP A 38 -4.53 9.13 -0.29
C TRP A 38 -4.59 7.73 -0.87
N ALA A 39 -5.32 6.83 -0.19
CA ALA A 39 -5.37 5.42 -0.51
C ALA A 39 -5.75 5.16 -1.97
N ILE A 40 -4.91 4.39 -2.64
CA ILE A 40 -5.08 3.98 -4.04
C ILE A 40 -5.05 2.47 -4.16
N GLN A 41 -5.50 1.99 -5.32
CA GLN A 41 -5.13 0.66 -5.76
C GLN A 41 -4.75 0.68 -7.24
N THR A 42 -3.76 -0.15 -7.60
CA THR A 42 -3.36 -0.36 -9.00
C THR A 42 -3.61 -1.80 -9.39
N VAL A 43 -4.24 -1.99 -10.55
CA VAL A 43 -4.45 -3.32 -11.15
C VAL A 43 -3.90 -3.34 -12.57
N ALA A 44 -3.50 -4.52 -13.03
CA ALA A 44 -3.01 -4.74 -14.39
C ALA A 44 -4.05 -5.49 -15.21
N ARG A 45 -4.30 -5.05 -16.45
CA ARG A 45 -5.14 -5.74 -17.42
C ARG A 45 -4.68 -5.43 -18.85
N ASN A 46 -4.58 -6.47 -19.68
CA ASN A 46 -4.25 -6.34 -21.10
C ASN A 46 -2.99 -5.50 -21.38
N GLY A 47 -1.93 -5.71 -20.57
CA GLY A 47 -0.66 -5.00 -20.71
C GLY A 47 -0.66 -3.54 -20.28
N LYS A 48 -1.73 -3.08 -19.65
CA LYS A 48 -1.87 -1.74 -19.04
C LYS A 48 -1.98 -1.84 -17.52
N TYR A 49 -1.64 -0.73 -16.86
CA TYR A 49 -1.76 -0.55 -15.42
C TYR A 49 -2.75 0.57 -15.15
N TYR A 50 -3.74 0.31 -14.32
CA TYR A 50 -4.82 1.24 -13.96
C TYR A 50 -4.70 1.59 -12.49
N LEU A 51 -4.42 2.85 -12.20
CA LEU A 51 -4.27 3.39 -10.86
C LEU A 51 -5.52 4.20 -10.51
N TYR A 52 -6.32 3.71 -9.58
CA TYR A 52 -7.53 4.40 -9.11
C TYR A 52 -7.18 5.20 -7.87
N ALA A 53 -7.54 6.48 -7.86
CA ALA A 53 -7.14 7.41 -6.81
C ALA A 53 -8.30 8.31 -6.39
N PRO A 54 -8.48 8.56 -5.08
CA PRO A 54 -9.43 9.54 -4.60
C PRO A 54 -8.89 10.96 -4.78
N LEU A 55 -9.78 11.86 -5.16
CA LEU A 55 -9.55 13.30 -5.10
C LEU A 55 -10.56 13.88 -4.13
N HIS A 56 -10.18 14.00 -2.88
CA HIS A 56 -11.08 14.30 -1.76
C HIS A 56 -12.09 15.40 -2.05
N GLY A 57 -13.38 15.05 -1.97
CA GLY A 57 -14.51 15.92 -2.32
C GLY A 57 -14.76 16.09 -3.83
N HIS A 58 -14.02 15.38 -4.70
CA HIS A 58 -14.14 15.44 -6.16
C HIS A 58 -14.21 14.06 -6.81
N GLY A 59 -14.50 13.02 -6.03
CA GLY A 59 -14.68 11.67 -6.52
C GLY A 59 -13.37 10.89 -6.72
N ILE A 60 -13.46 9.84 -7.51
CA ILE A 60 -12.37 8.91 -7.81
C ILE A 60 -12.00 9.07 -9.28
N GLY A 61 -10.72 9.28 -9.54
CA GLY A 61 -10.12 9.27 -10.87
C GLY A 61 -9.40 7.97 -11.19
N VAL A 62 -9.05 7.78 -12.45
CA VAL A 62 -8.22 6.67 -12.91
C VAL A 62 -7.08 7.20 -13.77
N LEU A 63 -5.87 6.74 -13.51
CA LEU A 63 -4.70 6.97 -14.34
C LEU A 63 -4.31 5.68 -15.04
N VAL A 64 -3.80 5.78 -16.26
CA VAL A 64 -3.38 4.62 -17.07
C VAL A 64 -1.92 4.74 -17.44
N GLY A 65 -1.16 3.67 -17.28
CA GLY A 65 0.24 3.55 -17.65
C GLY A 65 0.54 2.26 -18.41
N ASP A 66 1.63 2.25 -19.17
CA ASP A 66 2.12 1.07 -19.90
C ASP A 66 3.03 0.17 -19.05
N THR A 67 3.50 0.71 -17.94
CA THR A 67 4.36 0.00 -16.98
C THR A 67 3.94 0.35 -15.56
N PRO A 68 4.29 -0.45 -14.53
CA PRO A 68 4.01 -0.10 -13.14
C PRO A 68 4.79 1.15 -12.66
N TYR A 69 5.81 1.55 -13.40
CA TYR A 69 6.62 2.73 -13.13
C TYR A 69 6.06 4.01 -13.76
N GLY A 70 4.94 3.89 -14.49
CA GLY A 70 4.39 4.98 -15.31
C GLY A 70 5.16 5.20 -16.63
N PRO A 71 5.07 6.39 -17.25
CA PRO A 71 4.24 7.49 -16.77
C PRO A 71 2.75 7.15 -16.81
N PHE A 72 2.04 7.56 -15.77
CA PHE A 72 0.59 7.45 -15.71
C PHE A 72 -0.06 8.72 -16.27
N LYS A 73 -1.20 8.58 -16.94
CA LYS A 73 -1.96 9.69 -17.52
C LYS A 73 -3.45 9.53 -17.25
N ASP A 74 -4.15 10.62 -17.06
CA ASP A 74 -5.60 10.67 -16.96
C ASP A 74 -6.24 10.53 -18.36
N PRO A 75 -6.93 9.42 -18.66
CA PRO A 75 -7.57 9.22 -19.95
C PRO A 75 -8.92 9.92 -20.07
N LEU A 76 -9.52 10.35 -18.94
CA LEU A 76 -10.91 10.84 -18.91
C LEU A 76 -10.99 12.37 -18.82
N GLY A 77 -10.03 13.04 -18.20
CA GLY A 77 -10.09 14.46 -17.88
C GLY A 77 -11.24 14.84 -16.93
N LYS A 78 -11.77 13.85 -16.19
CA LYS A 78 -12.88 13.98 -15.23
C LYS A 78 -12.91 12.79 -14.28
N PRO A 79 -13.65 12.86 -13.16
CA PRO A 79 -13.87 11.70 -12.29
C PRO A 79 -14.49 10.52 -13.03
N LEU A 80 -14.08 9.30 -12.64
CA LEU A 80 -14.74 8.05 -13.01
C LEU A 80 -16.08 7.91 -12.28
N VAL A 81 -16.09 8.21 -10.99
CA VAL A 81 -17.29 8.31 -10.14
C VAL A 81 -17.18 9.54 -9.26
N TRP A 82 -18.31 10.22 -9.04
CA TRP A 82 -18.39 11.38 -8.16
C TRP A 82 -19.83 11.68 -7.74
N ASP A 83 -20.12 11.54 -6.45
CA ASP A 83 -21.34 12.07 -5.85
C ASP A 83 -21.08 13.50 -5.35
N GLN A 84 -21.56 14.49 -6.09
CA GLN A 84 -21.32 15.91 -5.78
C GLN A 84 -22.00 16.39 -4.48
N SER A 85 -22.87 15.57 -3.89
CA SER A 85 -23.60 15.92 -2.66
C SER A 85 -22.78 15.68 -1.38
N ASN A 86 -21.66 14.93 -1.48
CA ASN A 86 -20.85 14.55 -0.34
C ASN A 86 -19.40 14.29 -0.75
N TRP A 87 -18.56 13.86 0.23
CA TRP A 87 -17.15 13.56 0.03
C TRP A 87 -16.82 12.05 0.15
N TYR A 88 -17.82 11.19 0.09
CA TYR A 88 -17.71 9.77 0.43
C TYR A 88 -16.95 8.94 -0.62
N ASP A 89 -16.69 9.49 -1.79
CA ASP A 89 -15.97 8.79 -2.87
C ASP A 89 -14.46 8.84 -2.62
N ILE A 90 -13.99 7.96 -1.74
CA ILE A 90 -12.57 7.76 -1.41
C ILE A 90 -12.22 6.27 -1.35
N ASP A 91 -10.94 5.97 -1.25
CA ASP A 91 -10.35 4.65 -0.98
C ASP A 91 -10.79 3.56 -1.99
N PRO A 92 -10.57 3.74 -3.29
CA PRO A 92 -10.96 2.75 -4.28
C PRO A 92 -10.16 1.45 -4.15
N SER A 93 -10.86 0.32 -4.31
CA SER A 93 -10.31 -1.00 -4.45
C SER A 93 -10.92 -1.69 -5.68
N VAL A 94 -10.08 -2.27 -6.53
CA VAL A 94 -10.54 -2.93 -7.76
C VAL A 94 -10.08 -4.38 -7.78
N TRP A 95 -11.02 -5.27 -8.02
CA TRP A 95 -10.80 -6.70 -8.21
C TRP A 95 -11.27 -7.12 -9.61
N ILE A 96 -10.44 -7.87 -10.31
CA ILE A 96 -10.81 -8.52 -11.57
C ILE A 96 -11.07 -9.99 -11.27
N ASP A 97 -12.30 -10.43 -11.43
CA ASP A 97 -12.72 -11.78 -11.11
C ASP A 97 -12.30 -12.79 -12.17
N ASP A 98 -12.44 -14.09 -11.86
CA ASP A 98 -12.01 -15.20 -12.74
C ASP A 98 -12.72 -15.20 -14.09
N ASP A 99 -13.94 -14.65 -14.17
CA ASP A 99 -14.70 -14.46 -15.41
C ASP A 99 -14.30 -13.19 -16.20
N GLY A 100 -13.34 -12.43 -15.68
CA GLY A 100 -12.85 -11.19 -16.26
C GLY A 100 -13.69 -9.95 -15.91
N GLN A 101 -14.80 -10.07 -15.16
CA GLN A 101 -15.55 -8.91 -14.72
C GLN A 101 -14.78 -8.17 -13.60
N ALA A 102 -14.53 -6.88 -13.80
CA ALA A 102 -13.92 -6.04 -12.78
C ALA A 102 -14.98 -5.37 -11.91
N TYR A 103 -14.69 -5.29 -10.62
CA TYR A 103 -15.52 -4.64 -9.60
C TYR A 103 -14.68 -3.58 -8.90
N MET A 104 -15.22 -2.37 -8.77
CA MET A 104 -14.63 -1.32 -7.94
C MET A 104 -15.45 -1.13 -6.68
N TYR A 105 -14.79 -1.23 -5.52
CA TYR A 105 -15.31 -0.93 -4.20
C TYR A 105 -14.68 0.36 -3.69
N TRP A 106 -15.42 1.16 -2.91
CA TRP A 106 -14.91 2.39 -2.31
C TRP A 106 -15.81 2.90 -1.19
N GLY A 107 -15.36 3.93 -0.48
CA GLY A 107 -16.23 4.82 0.29
C GLY A 107 -15.97 4.91 1.78
N ASN A 108 -16.44 6.00 2.37
CA ASN A 108 -16.48 6.33 3.79
C ASN A 108 -17.70 7.23 4.08
N PRO A 109 -18.58 6.94 5.03
CA PRO A 109 -18.64 5.74 5.88
C PRO A 109 -19.46 4.61 5.26
N TYR A 110 -19.90 4.75 4.04
CA TYR A 110 -20.65 3.75 3.30
C TYR A 110 -19.72 3.00 2.34
N THR A 111 -20.02 1.72 2.11
CA THR A 111 -19.33 0.91 1.13
C THR A 111 -20.12 0.89 -0.17
N TYR A 112 -19.53 1.39 -1.22
CA TYR A 112 -20.08 1.35 -2.58
C TYR A 112 -19.40 0.29 -3.42
N CYS A 113 -20.10 -0.17 -4.47
CA CYS A 113 -19.57 -1.05 -5.49
C CYS A 113 -20.16 -0.74 -6.85
N VAL A 114 -19.34 -0.84 -7.89
CA VAL A 114 -19.81 -0.81 -9.28
C VAL A 114 -19.00 -1.78 -10.13
N LYS A 115 -19.60 -2.36 -11.15
CA LYS A 115 -18.87 -3.07 -12.19
C LYS A 115 -18.15 -2.09 -13.09
N LEU A 116 -16.95 -2.45 -13.53
CA LEU A 116 -16.25 -1.72 -14.59
C LEU A 116 -16.45 -2.42 -15.93
N ASN A 117 -16.46 -1.66 -17.02
CA ASN A 117 -16.35 -2.20 -18.36
C ASN A 117 -14.93 -2.74 -18.62
N ASP A 118 -14.74 -3.45 -19.72
CA ASP A 118 -13.45 -4.05 -20.09
C ASP A 118 -12.35 -3.02 -20.34
N ASP A 119 -12.72 -1.78 -20.60
CA ASP A 119 -11.79 -0.64 -20.74
C ASP A 119 -11.18 -0.19 -19.42
N MET A 120 -11.72 -0.64 -18.28
CA MET A 120 -11.28 -0.30 -16.92
C MET A 120 -11.40 1.19 -16.56
N ILE A 121 -11.97 2.01 -17.43
CA ILE A 121 -12.09 3.48 -17.27
C ILE A 121 -13.54 3.97 -17.41
N SER A 122 -14.47 3.05 -17.41
CA SER A 122 -15.91 3.35 -17.41
C SER A 122 -16.68 2.35 -16.57
N THR A 123 -17.82 2.78 -16.01
CA THR A 123 -18.68 1.96 -15.15
C THR A 123 -19.76 1.22 -15.94
N LYS A 124 -20.22 0.09 -15.40
CA LYS A 124 -21.25 -0.78 -16.00
C LYS A 124 -22.36 -1.05 -15.01
N GLY A 125 -23.57 -0.65 -15.35
CA GLY A 125 -24.76 -0.86 -14.52
C GLY A 125 -24.88 0.16 -13.38
N ASP A 126 -25.66 -0.19 -12.36
CA ASP A 126 -25.95 0.68 -11.24
C ASP A 126 -24.81 0.67 -10.21
N ILE A 127 -24.60 1.82 -9.57
CA ILE A 127 -23.81 1.90 -8.35
C ILE A 127 -24.63 1.25 -7.24
N LEU A 128 -24.01 0.29 -6.56
CA LEU A 128 -24.58 -0.41 -5.41
C LEU A 128 -24.02 0.17 -4.12
N ILE A 129 -24.80 0.09 -3.05
CA ILE A 129 -24.41 0.40 -1.69
C ILE A 129 -24.63 -0.83 -0.80
N LEU A 130 -23.68 -1.09 0.07
CA LEU A 130 -23.76 -2.18 1.02
C LEU A 130 -24.68 -1.81 2.20
N ASN A 131 -25.69 -2.64 2.45
CA ASN A 131 -26.42 -2.59 3.69
C ASN A 131 -25.60 -3.30 4.78
N PRO A 132 -25.06 -2.57 5.78
CA PRO A 132 -24.18 -3.17 6.77
C PRO A 132 -24.89 -4.12 7.74
N ILE A 133 -26.21 -4.10 7.80
CA ILE A 133 -27.01 -4.96 8.72
C ILE A 133 -27.14 -6.37 8.15
N ASP A 134 -27.55 -6.48 6.88
CA ASP A 134 -27.83 -7.79 6.24
C ASP A 134 -26.76 -8.21 5.22
N GLY A 135 -25.79 -7.37 4.96
CA GLY A 135 -24.67 -7.65 4.04
C GLY A 135 -25.03 -7.63 2.56
N VAL A 136 -26.23 -7.16 2.19
CA VAL A 136 -26.73 -7.18 0.83
C VAL A 136 -26.40 -5.86 0.10
N MET A 137 -25.90 -5.96 -1.12
CA MET A 137 -25.69 -4.80 -2.00
C MET A 137 -27.00 -4.43 -2.70
N ARG A 138 -27.36 -3.14 -2.72
CA ARG A 138 -28.56 -2.60 -3.35
C ARG A 138 -28.22 -1.39 -4.21
N PRO A 139 -28.95 -1.14 -5.32
CA PRO A 139 -28.80 0.09 -6.09
C PRO A 139 -28.98 1.34 -5.22
N VAL A 140 -28.05 2.30 -5.31
CA VAL A 140 -28.10 3.55 -4.52
C VAL A 140 -29.38 4.34 -4.77
N LYS A 141 -29.96 4.22 -5.98
CA LYS A 141 -31.21 4.90 -6.38
C LYS A 141 -32.48 4.32 -5.74
N GLU A 142 -32.40 3.17 -5.07
CA GLU A 142 -33.54 2.58 -4.38
C GLU A 142 -33.84 3.37 -3.09
N GLU A 143 -35.11 3.59 -2.80
CA GLU A 143 -35.54 4.24 -1.55
C GLU A 143 -35.06 3.41 -0.34
N GLY A 144 -34.42 4.11 0.62
CA GLY A 144 -33.89 3.45 1.82
C GLY A 144 -32.60 2.63 1.60
N ALA A 145 -31.96 2.72 0.44
CA ALA A 145 -30.68 2.06 0.19
C ALA A 145 -29.57 2.54 1.17
N ARG A 146 -29.59 3.81 1.54
CA ARG A 146 -28.69 4.37 2.57
C ARG A 146 -29.31 4.20 3.94
N ILE A 147 -28.60 3.50 4.82
CA ILE A 147 -29.00 3.29 6.21
C ILE A 147 -28.38 4.36 7.08
N ASP A 148 -29.16 4.92 8.01
CA ASP A 148 -28.60 5.81 9.03
C ASP A 148 -27.65 5.02 9.94
N LEU A 149 -26.36 5.26 9.80
CA LEU A 149 -25.31 4.61 10.59
C LEU A 149 -25.26 5.09 12.04
N ASN A 150 -26.01 6.15 12.36
CA ASN A 150 -26.07 6.77 13.70
C ASN A 150 -27.33 6.42 14.48
N VAL A 151 -28.11 5.42 14.05
CA VAL A 151 -29.33 5.01 14.76
C VAL A 151 -29.01 4.65 16.22
N PRO A 152 -29.58 5.37 17.21
CA PRO A 152 -29.36 5.07 18.61
C PRO A 152 -29.80 3.64 18.96
N GLY A 153 -28.97 2.93 19.72
CA GLY A 153 -29.25 1.56 20.14
C GLY A 153 -28.95 0.48 19.11
N SER A 154 -28.43 0.83 17.93
CA SER A 154 -27.97 -0.16 16.96
C SER A 154 -26.76 -0.92 17.53
N ASN A 155 -26.86 -2.25 17.61
CA ASN A 155 -25.74 -3.09 17.99
C ASN A 155 -24.87 -3.39 16.76
N LYS A 156 -23.99 -2.47 16.40
CA LYS A 156 -23.10 -2.59 15.24
C LYS A 156 -22.23 -3.86 15.25
N ALA A 157 -21.97 -4.42 16.43
CA ALA A 157 -21.22 -5.67 16.56
C ALA A 157 -21.95 -6.91 15.96
N LYS A 158 -23.25 -6.77 15.69
CA LYS A 158 -24.06 -7.82 15.06
C LYS A 158 -24.31 -7.56 13.56
N TRP A 159 -23.79 -6.47 13.02
CA TRP A 159 -23.96 -6.18 11.61
C TRP A 159 -23.19 -7.19 10.75
N ALA A 160 -23.69 -7.46 9.58
CA ALA A 160 -23.05 -8.34 8.60
C ALA A 160 -21.68 -7.83 8.14
N VAL A 161 -21.49 -6.50 8.19
CA VAL A 161 -20.19 -5.85 8.01
C VAL A 161 -19.93 -5.01 9.25
N ASN A 162 -19.19 -5.60 10.19
CA ASN A 162 -19.02 -5.06 11.54
C ASN A 162 -18.21 -3.76 11.54
N ASN A 163 -18.85 -2.67 11.92
CA ASN A 163 -18.20 -1.35 12.10
C ASN A 163 -17.32 -0.91 10.92
N TYR A 164 -17.72 -1.19 9.68
CA TYR A 164 -17.05 -0.62 8.53
C TYR A 164 -16.88 0.90 8.69
N GLN A 165 -15.69 1.39 8.39
CA GLN A 165 -15.38 2.82 8.39
C GLN A 165 -14.96 3.29 7.00
N GLU A 166 -13.89 2.69 6.43
CA GLU A 166 -13.32 3.08 5.16
C GLU A 166 -12.35 2.01 4.61
N GLY A 167 -11.62 2.31 3.54
CA GLY A 167 -10.52 1.50 3.04
C GLY A 167 -10.91 0.08 2.64
N PRO A 168 -11.96 -0.14 1.82
CA PRO A 168 -12.35 -1.48 1.42
C PRO A 168 -11.26 -2.11 0.54
N TRP A 169 -10.98 -3.39 0.76
CA TRP A 169 -10.08 -4.18 -0.07
C TRP A 169 -10.75 -5.50 -0.44
N LEU A 170 -11.13 -5.63 -1.72
CA LEU A 170 -11.76 -6.82 -2.26
C LEU A 170 -10.72 -7.77 -2.85
N TYR A 171 -10.80 -9.06 -2.50
CA TYR A 171 -10.02 -10.12 -3.13
C TYR A 171 -10.74 -11.46 -3.04
N LYS A 172 -10.23 -12.47 -3.78
CA LYS A 172 -10.75 -13.83 -3.78
C LYS A 172 -9.65 -14.83 -3.44
N ARG A 173 -9.97 -15.81 -2.59
CA ARG A 173 -9.07 -16.90 -2.23
C ARG A 173 -9.85 -18.15 -1.85
N GLY A 174 -9.40 -19.31 -2.32
CA GLY A 174 -10.03 -20.61 -1.96
C GLY A 174 -11.51 -20.72 -2.33
N GLY A 175 -11.96 -19.98 -3.35
CA GLY A 175 -13.38 -19.95 -3.77
C GLY A 175 -14.25 -18.95 -3.03
N HIS A 176 -13.75 -18.28 -1.98
CA HIS A 176 -14.45 -17.25 -1.23
C HIS A 176 -13.97 -15.86 -1.57
N TYR A 177 -14.88 -14.89 -1.52
CA TYR A 177 -14.57 -13.46 -1.61
C TYR A 177 -14.40 -12.90 -0.21
N TYR A 178 -13.44 -12.00 -0.08
CA TYR A 178 -13.09 -11.30 1.14
C TYR A 178 -13.20 -9.81 0.90
N LEU A 179 -13.92 -9.13 1.78
CA LEU A 179 -13.94 -7.69 1.89
C LEU A 179 -13.24 -7.32 3.20
N ALA A 180 -11.98 -6.94 3.12
CA ALA A 180 -11.23 -6.41 4.26
C ALA A 180 -11.40 -4.89 4.28
N TYR A 181 -11.35 -4.26 5.46
CA TYR A 181 -11.63 -2.83 5.62
C TYR A 181 -11.09 -2.28 6.93
N ALA A 182 -10.91 -0.95 6.98
CA ALA A 182 -10.75 -0.24 8.23
C ALA A 182 -12.08 -0.29 9.00
N SER A 183 -12.01 -0.75 10.24
CA SER A 183 -13.15 -0.96 11.11
C SER A 183 -13.01 -0.10 12.36
N THR A 184 -14.07 0.50 12.82
CA THR A 184 -14.06 1.48 13.92
C THR A 184 -13.28 2.75 13.58
N CYS A 185 -13.43 3.80 14.36
CA CYS A 185 -12.55 4.99 14.34
C CYS A 185 -12.80 5.78 15.61
N CYS A 186 -11.87 6.31 16.28
CA CYS A 186 -10.45 6.05 16.27
C CYS A 186 -10.07 5.60 17.65
N PRO A 187 -9.29 4.54 17.83
CA PRO A 187 -8.39 3.89 16.89
C PRO A 187 -9.11 2.95 15.90
N GLU A 188 -8.51 2.75 14.72
CA GLU A 188 -9.02 1.87 13.70
C GLU A 188 -8.48 0.44 13.87
N ALA A 189 -9.36 -0.52 13.54
CA ALA A 189 -9.02 -1.92 13.42
C ALA A 189 -8.96 -2.35 11.94
N LEU A 190 -8.47 -3.53 11.66
CA LEU A 190 -8.69 -4.22 10.40
C LEU A 190 -9.77 -5.27 10.59
N GLY A 191 -10.96 -5.04 10.03
CA GLY A 191 -12.06 -5.98 10.01
C GLY A 191 -12.17 -6.67 8.66
N TYR A 192 -12.96 -7.76 8.57
CA TYR A 192 -13.29 -8.37 7.30
C TYR A 192 -14.61 -9.10 7.31
N ALA A 193 -15.17 -9.24 6.13
CA ALA A 193 -16.34 -10.05 5.84
C ALA A 193 -16.04 -11.02 4.69
N MET A 194 -16.77 -12.13 4.62
CA MET A 194 -16.66 -13.13 3.56
C MET A 194 -18.00 -13.29 2.84
N SER A 195 -17.94 -13.71 1.57
CA SER A 195 -19.08 -14.02 0.74
C SER A 195 -18.72 -15.07 -0.31
N ASP A 196 -19.74 -15.72 -0.87
CA ASP A 196 -19.60 -16.61 -2.04
C ASP A 196 -19.81 -15.87 -3.37
N SER A 197 -20.01 -14.54 -3.32
CA SER A 197 -20.20 -13.68 -4.47
C SER A 197 -19.43 -12.36 -4.32
N PRO A 198 -18.91 -11.76 -5.40
CA PRO A 198 -18.20 -10.49 -5.35
C PRO A 198 -19.10 -9.30 -4.93
N THR A 199 -20.40 -9.49 -4.86
CA THR A 199 -21.38 -8.46 -4.46
C THR A 199 -22.21 -8.87 -3.22
N GLY A 200 -21.70 -9.82 -2.45
CA GLY A 200 -22.41 -10.28 -1.23
C GLY A 200 -23.45 -11.37 -1.52
N PRO A 201 -24.30 -11.73 -0.52
CA PRO A 201 -24.35 -11.12 0.80
C PRO A 201 -23.05 -11.35 1.61
N TRP A 202 -22.62 -10.29 2.28
CA TRP A 202 -21.40 -10.29 3.11
C TRP A 202 -21.72 -10.73 4.53
N VAL A 203 -20.82 -11.52 5.14
CA VAL A 203 -20.93 -12.00 6.52
C VAL A 203 -19.64 -11.67 7.26
N SER A 204 -19.74 -10.83 8.30
CA SER A 204 -18.59 -10.47 9.14
C SER A 204 -17.94 -11.71 9.75
N LYS A 205 -16.62 -11.73 9.74
CA LYS A 205 -15.78 -12.77 10.35
C LYS A 205 -14.93 -12.26 11.52
N GLY A 206 -15.09 -10.99 11.88
CA GLY A 206 -14.37 -10.36 12.99
C GLY A 206 -13.19 -9.52 12.53
N TYR A 207 -12.12 -9.59 13.28
CA TYR A 207 -10.92 -8.77 13.04
C TYR A 207 -9.78 -9.59 12.44
N ILE A 208 -9.06 -8.95 11.53
CA ILE A 208 -7.70 -9.36 11.14
C ILE A 208 -6.73 -8.83 12.20
N MET A 209 -6.91 -7.56 12.60
CA MET A 209 -6.14 -6.88 13.64
C MET A 209 -7.08 -6.03 14.49
N ARG A 210 -7.01 -6.18 15.82
CA ARG A 210 -7.85 -5.38 16.74
C ARG A 210 -7.41 -3.94 16.81
N PRO A 211 -8.34 -3.02 17.18
CA PRO A 211 -7.96 -1.63 17.41
C PRO A 211 -7.00 -1.53 18.62
N THR A 212 -6.06 -0.63 18.53
CA THR A 212 -5.10 -0.34 19.58
C THR A 212 -4.92 1.16 19.73
N GLU A 213 -4.66 1.65 20.95
CA GLU A 213 -4.38 3.06 21.21
C GLU A 213 -3.11 3.58 20.49
N ARG A 214 -2.31 2.69 19.93
CA ARG A 214 -1.13 3.01 19.12
C ARG A 214 -1.49 3.47 17.71
N ASP A 215 -2.70 3.19 17.26
CA ASP A 215 -3.15 3.35 15.89
C ASP A 215 -4.21 4.46 15.78
N ARG A 216 -4.11 5.30 14.75
CA ARG A 216 -5.09 6.35 14.43
C ARG A 216 -5.84 6.08 13.13
N GLY A 217 -5.31 5.20 12.30
CA GLY A 217 -5.90 4.81 11.03
C GLY A 217 -5.19 3.59 10.48
N ASN A 218 -5.93 2.67 9.86
CA ASN A 218 -5.35 1.46 9.30
C ASN A 218 -6.13 1.03 8.07
N HIS A 219 -5.44 0.81 6.95
CA HIS A 219 -6.04 0.34 5.71
C HIS A 219 -5.39 -0.98 5.28
N PRO A 220 -6.17 -2.01 4.93
CA PRO A 220 -5.60 -3.26 4.46
C PRO A 220 -5.20 -3.19 2.99
N GLY A 221 -4.05 -3.77 2.66
CA GLY A 221 -3.70 -4.18 1.32
C GLY A 221 -3.29 -5.65 1.37
N ILE A 222 -4.03 -6.55 0.72
CA ILE A 222 -3.79 -7.99 0.81
C ILE A 222 -3.42 -8.55 -0.54
N THR A 223 -2.37 -9.39 -0.59
CA THR A 223 -1.95 -10.06 -1.82
C THR A 223 -1.28 -11.39 -1.54
N ASP A 224 -1.43 -12.32 -2.48
CA ASP A 224 -0.68 -13.58 -2.48
C ASP A 224 0.61 -13.42 -3.32
N TYR A 225 1.71 -13.96 -2.80
CA TYR A 225 2.98 -13.99 -3.50
C TYR A 225 3.77 -15.25 -3.17
N LYS A 226 4.15 -16.00 -4.18
CA LYS A 226 4.94 -17.25 -4.06
C LYS A 226 4.40 -18.25 -3.02
N GLY A 227 3.09 -18.40 -2.97
CA GLY A 227 2.42 -19.34 -2.06
C GLY A 227 2.18 -18.85 -0.64
N HIS A 228 2.56 -17.63 -0.34
CA HIS A 228 2.30 -16.93 0.91
C HIS A 228 1.26 -15.84 0.72
N SER A 229 0.52 -15.50 1.76
CA SER A 229 -0.43 -14.38 1.77
C SER A 229 0.09 -13.28 2.67
N TYR A 230 0.10 -12.05 2.17
CA TYR A 230 0.64 -10.89 2.88
C TYR A 230 -0.43 -9.82 3.05
N ILE A 231 -0.37 -9.15 4.19
CA ILE A 231 -1.12 -7.94 4.46
C ILE A 231 -0.17 -6.76 4.67
N PHE A 232 -0.52 -5.64 4.08
CA PHE A 232 0.12 -4.35 4.26
C PHE A 232 -0.85 -3.42 4.98
N GLY A 233 -0.33 -2.52 5.79
CA GLY A 233 -1.15 -1.52 6.46
C GLY A 233 -0.34 -0.39 7.04
N GLN A 234 -1.00 0.50 7.75
CA GLN A 234 -0.39 1.68 8.34
C GLN A 234 0.19 1.35 9.71
N ASP A 235 1.40 1.82 9.97
CA ASP A 235 2.12 1.64 11.22
C ASP A 235 2.51 3.01 11.79
N TYR A 236 1.95 3.36 12.92
CA TYR A 236 2.22 4.64 13.58
C TYR A 236 3.41 4.59 14.54
N ASP A 237 3.82 3.42 15.00
CA ASP A 237 4.98 3.30 15.88
C ASP A 237 6.27 3.75 15.19
N LEU A 238 6.47 3.36 13.91
CA LEU A 238 7.60 3.83 13.11
C LEU A 238 7.57 5.34 12.92
N MET A 239 6.39 5.90 12.69
CA MET A 239 6.23 7.35 12.59
C MET A 239 6.67 8.05 13.89
N HIS A 240 6.32 7.51 15.04
CA HIS A 240 6.65 8.11 16.34
C HIS A 240 8.15 8.02 16.69
N LEU A 241 8.90 7.13 16.07
CA LEU A 241 10.35 7.10 16.17
C LEU A 241 11.02 8.28 15.46
N GLU A 242 10.42 8.75 14.36
CA GLU A 242 10.97 9.79 13.50
C GLU A 242 10.39 11.18 13.82
N THR A 243 9.13 11.25 14.25
CA THR A 243 8.42 12.52 14.41
C THR A 243 7.21 12.42 15.33
N PHE A 244 6.95 13.47 16.09
CA PHE A 244 5.70 13.64 16.85
C PHE A 244 4.62 14.41 16.05
N VAL A 245 4.91 14.73 14.79
CA VAL A 245 3.99 15.50 13.95
C VAL A 245 2.99 14.56 13.31
N HIS A 246 1.77 14.91 13.45
CA HIS A 246 0.49 14.47 12.92
C HIS A 246 0.44 13.24 11.99
N HIS A 247 -0.64 12.52 12.08
CA HIS A 247 -1.13 11.33 11.39
C HIS A 247 -1.06 11.32 9.84
N GLU A 248 -0.75 12.42 9.17
CA GLU A 248 -0.51 12.43 7.71
C GLU A 248 0.85 11.85 7.30
N ARG A 249 1.72 11.55 8.25
CA ARG A 249 2.98 10.85 8.02
C ARG A 249 2.81 9.40 8.46
N ARG A 250 2.51 8.54 7.52
CA ARG A 250 2.22 7.14 7.77
C ARG A 250 3.35 6.27 7.25
N SER A 251 3.81 5.35 8.07
CA SER A 251 4.70 4.26 7.65
C SER A 251 3.85 3.10 7.15
N VAL A 252 4.41 2.28 6.27
CA VAL A 252 3.78 1.05 5.81
C VAL A 252 4.52 -0.12 6.43
N SER A 253 3.80 -0.99 7.09
CA SER A 253 4.28 -2.29 7.56
C SER A 253 3.60 -3.41 6.82
N ALA A 254 4.24 -4.57 6.79
CA ALA A 254 3.73 -5.78 6.16
C ALA A 254 4.04 -7.00 7.00
N THR A 255 3.15 -8.00 6.95
CA THR A 255 3.36 -9.31 7.56
C THR A 255 2.62 -10.40 6.79
N GLU A 256 2.94 -11.66 7.07
CA GLU A 256 2.18 -12.79 6.57
C GLU A 256 0.86 -12.92 7.33
N ILE A 257 -0.22 -13.30 6.62
CA ILE A 257 -1.49 -13.69 7.23
C ILE A 257 -1.74 -15.18 7.03
N THR A 258 -2.34 -15.79 8.05
CA THR A 258 -2.68 -17.21 8.06
C THR A 258 -4.18 -17.39 7.91
N TYR A 259 -4.57 -18.34 7.08
CA TYR A 259 -5.97 -18.76 6.93
C TYR A 259 -6.20 -20.09 7.61
N ARG A 260 -7.33 -20.20 8.32
CA ARG A 260 -7.81 -21.46 8.88
C ARG A 260 -8.38 -22.38 7.79
N PRO A 261 -8.59 -23.66 8.07
CA PRO A 261 -9.16 -24.59 7.09
C PRO A 261 -10.55 -24.18 6.55
N ASP A 262 -11.32 -23.42 7.31
CA ASP A 262 -12.64 -22.88 6.90
C ASP A 262 -12.54 -21.58 6.09
N GLY A 263 -11.33 -21.14 5.74
CA GLY A 263 -11.05 -19.91 5.01
C GLY A 263 -11.01 -18.65 5.87
N THR A 264 -11.35 -18.72 7.16
CA THR A 264 -11.26 -17.53 8.03
C THR A 264 -9.80 -17.14 8.28
N ILE A 265 -9.56 -15.83 8.45
CA ILE A 265 -8.23 -15.29 8.74
C ILE A 265 -7.96 -15.44 10.24
N GLU A 266 -6.75 -15.86 10.62
CA GLU A 266 -6.29 -15.80 12.00
C GLU A 266 -6.04 -14.35 12.41
N GLU A 267 -6.56 -13.98 13.59
CA GLU A 267 -6.33 -12.66 14.15
C GLU A 267 -4.85 -12.49 14.47
N MET A 268 -4.27 -11.36 14.05
CA MET A 268 -2.87 -11.05 14.21
C MET A 268 -2.64 -9.93 15.22
N PRO A 269 -1.50 -9.91 15.94
CA PRO A 269 -1.11 -8.79 16.79
C PRO A 269 -0.77 -7.54 15.96
N TYR A 270 -0.59 -6.39 16.64
CA TYR A 270 -0.19 -5.14 15.99
C TYR A 270 1.20 -5.25 15.32
N TRP A 271 1.50 -4.39 14.36
CA TRP A 271 2.64 -4.51 13.44
C TRP A 271 3.99 -4.82 14.11
N LEU A 272 4.40 -4.04 15.12
CA LEU A 272 5.68 -4.24 15.80
C LEU A 272 5.71 -5.43 16.78
N ASP A 273 4.54 -6.00 17.07
CA ASP A 273 4.42 -7.19 17.92
C ASP A 273 4.45 -8.49 17.09
N GLN A 274 4.60 -8.36 15.75
CA GLN A 274 4.72 -9.47 14.82
C GLN A 274 6.10 -10.13 14.90
N GLN A 275 6.15 -11.39 14.49
CA GLN A 275 7.44 -12.01 14.17
C GLN A 275 8.04 -11.35 12.92
N PRO A 276 9.38 -11.25 12.84
CA PRO A 276 10.02 -10.76 11.64
C PRO A 276 9.57 -11.56 10.40
N MET A 277 9.28 -10.84 9.32
CA MET A 277 8.86 -11.47 8.05
C MET A 277 9.89 -12.48 7.56
N THR A 278 9.41 -13.64 7.13
CA THR A 278 10.23 -14.69 6.53
C THR A 278 10.77 -14.23 5.19
N GLN A 279 12.08 -14.31 5.02
CA GLN A 279 12.72 -14.06 3.72
C GLN A 279 12.51 -15.24 2.78
N LEU A 280 11.93 -15.01 1.62
CA LEU A 280 11.55 -16.08 0.69
C LEU A 280 12.72 -16.80 0.02
N HIS A 281 13.83 -16.10 -0.13
CA HIS A 281 15.10 -16.65 -0.63
C HIS A 281 16.26 -15.76 -0.21
N ALA A 282 17.47 -16.31 -0.22
CA ALA A 282 18.68 -15.56 0.07
C ALA A 282 18.90 -14.44 -0.96
N PHE A 283 19.36 -13.29 -0.49
CA PHE A 283 19.68 -12.15 -1.34
C PHE A 283 21.00 -12.38 -2.06
N ASN A 284 21.00 -12.28 -3.40
CA ASN A 284 22.20 -12.46 -4.23
C ASN A 284 22.96 -11.14 -4.38
N PRO A 285 24.18 -11.00 -3.81
CA PRO A 285 24.98 -9.78 -3.92
C PRO A 285 25.85 -9.73 -5.19
N TYR A 286 25.89 -10.79 -6.01
CA TYR A 286 26.77 -10.90 -7.16
C TYR A 286 26.19 -10.30 -8.47
N GLN A 287 25.11 -9.57 -8.35
CA GLN A 287 24.53 -8.74 -9.41
C GLN A 287 24.58 -7.28 -8.99
N ARG A 288 24.32 -6.36 -9.93
CA ARG A 288 24.13 -4.96 -9.56
C ARG A 288 22.98 -4.84 -8.56
N VAL A 289 23.26 -4.25 -7.42
CA VAL A 289 22.29 -3.91 -6.37
C VAL A 289 22.18 -2.40 -6.34
N GLU A 290 20.98 -1.88 -6.50
CA GLU A 290 20.74 -0.45 -6.41
C GLU A 290 20.87 -0.01 -4.95
N ALA A 291 21.44 1.18 -4.71
CA ALA A 291 21.69 1.68 -3.36
C ALA A 291 20.40 1.90 -2.54
N GLU A 292 19.30 2.15 -3.22
CA GLU A 292 17.96 2.27 -2.64
C GLU A 292 17.28 0.91 -2.38
N THR A 293 17.98 -0.22 -2.59
CA THR A 293 17.53 -1.55 -2.15
C THR A 293 17.97 -1.77 -0.73
N MET A 294 17.02 -1.92 0.19
CA MET A 294 17.33 -2.09 1.61
C MET A 294 16.25 -2.86 2.37
N ALA A 295 16.67 -3.58 3.40
CA ALA A 295 15.79 -4.09 4.43
C ALA A 295 15.56 -3.04 5.53
N TRP A 296 16.51 -2.13 5.70
CA TRP A 296 16.44 -0.98 6.60
C TRP A 296 17.44 0.08 6.16
N GLY A 297 17.08 1.35 6.31
CA GLY A 297 17.96 2.51 6.14
C GLY A 297 17.86 3.43 7.34
N PHE A 298 18.94 4.13 7.66
CA PHE A 298 18.93 5.13 8.73
C PHE A 298 19.53 6.45 8.24
N GLY A 299 18.79 7.53 8.44
CA GLY A 299 19.17 8.90 8.11
C GLY A 299 19.14 9.26 6.63
N LEU A 300 19.05 8.29 5.76
CA LEU A 300 19.19 8.42 4.32
C LEU A 300 17.98 9.06 3.66
N LYS A 301 18.24 9.68 2.49
CA LYS A 301 17.19 10.12 1.57
C LYS A 301 17.43 9.54 0.19
N THR A 302 16.38 9.43 -0.58
CA THR A 302 16.40 8.93 -1.95
C THR A 302 15.83 9.98 -2.92
N ALA A 303 16.30 9.96 -4.15
CA ALA A 303 15.77 10.79 -5.23
C ALA A 303 15.94 10.12 -6.58
N LYS A 304 15.14 10.54 -7.56
CA LYS A 304 15.28 10.10 -8.96
C LYS A 304 16.43 10.83 -9.64
N MET A 305 17.23 10.08 -10.40
CA MET A 305 18.22 10.65 -11.31
C MET A 305 17.54 11.46 -12.42
N GLY A 306 18.26 12.47 -12.93
CA GLY A 306 17.79 13.33 -14.00
C GLY A 306 16.74 14.36 -13.59
N ILE A 307 16.57 14.61 -12.30
CA ILE A 307 15.79 15.75 -11.81
C ILE A 307 16.56 17.04 -12.10
N PRO A 308 15.91 18.07 -12.67
CA PRO A 308 16.57 19.35 -12.97
C PRO A 308 17.31 19.91 -11.74
N ASN A 309 18.52 20.44 -11.96
CA ASN A 309 19.39 21.08 -10.96
C ASN A 309 20.06 20.15 -9.94
N THR A 310 19.97 18.84 -10.08
CA THR A 310 20.71 17.91 -9.20
C THR A 310 22.10 17.58 -9.72
N GLY A 311 22.37 17.82 -11.01
CA GLY A 311 23.60 17.39 -11.68
C GLY A 311 23.68 15.88 -11.94
N VAL A 312 22.69 15.12 -11.54
CA VAL A 312 22.62 13.67 -11.71
C VAL A 312 21.83 13.33 -12.96
N VAL A 313 22.40 12.50 -13.82
CA VAL A 313 21.83 12.12 -15.11
C VAL A 313 21.13 10.76 -15.01
N ALA A 314 19.96 10.64 -15.59
CA ALA A 314 19.25 9.37 -15.68
C ALA A 314 20.00 8.42 -16.61
N ASP A 315 20.31 7.22 -16.12
CA ASP A 315 21.02 6.17 -16.85
C ASP A 315 20.08 5.08 -17.41
N MET A 316 18.77 5.24 -17.19
CA MET A 316 17.74 4.30 -17.66
C MET A 316 16.97 4.87 -18.86
N PRO A 317 16.63 4.03 -19.85
CA PRO A 317 15.81 4.46 -20.97
C PRO A 317 14.47 5.00 -20.51
N ALA A 318 14.08 6.17 -21.01
CA ALA A 318 12.78 6.77 -20.70
C ALA A 318 11.58 5.90 -21.14
N SER A 319 11.79 5.03 -22.14
CA SER A 319 10.77 4.12 -22.65
C SER A 319 10.28 3.08 -21.64
N THR A 320 11.06 2.79 -20.60
CA THR A 320 10.67 1.81 -19.56
C THR A 320 9.78 2.44 -18.48
N GLY A 321 9.66 3.77 -18.41
CA GLY A 321 9.04 4.48 -17.30
C GLY A 321 9.86 4.43 -15.99
N LYS A 322 10.69 3.40 -15.83
CA LYS A 322 11.59 3.26 -14.67
C LYS A 322 12.73 4.28 -14.79
N ARG A 323 12.96 5.02 -13.73
CA ARG A 323 14.13 5.90 -13.60
C ARG A 323 15.05 5.35 -12.54
N ASN A 324 16.36 5.47 -12.77
CA ASN A 324 17.32 5.15 -11.75
C ASN A 324 17.19 6.11 -10.56
N MET A 325 17.37 5.58 -9.37
CA MET A 325 17.35 6.31 -8.12
C MET A 325 18.78 6.51 -7.63
N TYR A 326 18.96 7.32 -6.62
CA TYR A 326 20.19 7.39 -5.84
C TYR A 326 19.87 7.71 -4.38
N VAL A 327 20.73 7.24 -3.49
CA VAL A 327 20.69 7.58 -2.07
C VAL A 327 21.58 8.80 -1.86
N TYR A 328 21.10 9.77 -1.10
CA TYR A 328 21.82 10.99 -0.80
C TYR A 328 21.59 11.44 0.64
N HIS A 329 22.21 12.54 1.05
CA HIS A 329 22.19 13.02 2.44
C HIS A 329 22.72 11.94 3.38
N ILE A 330 23.95 11.46 3.05
CA ILE A 330 24.61 10.39 3.81
C ILE A 330 25.60 11.06 4.77
N ASP A 331 25.23 11.15 6.03
CA ASP A 331 26.04 11.71 7.08
C ASP A 331 26.79 10.61 7.89
N ASN A 332 27.66 11.03 8.81
CA ASN A 332 28.43 10.08 9.59
C ASN A 332 27.54 9.19 10.47
N GLY A 333 27.70 7.88 10.33
CA GLY A 333 26.93 6.89 11.07
C GLY A 333 25.64 6.42 10.39
N GLU A 334 25.27 7.00 9.27
CA GLU A 334 24.14 6.54 8.48
C GLU A 334 24.49 5.30 7.67
N PHE A 335 23.49 4.47 7.39
CA PHE A 335 23.73 3.18 6.76
C PHE A 335 22.57 2.63 5.97
N ILE A 336 22.89 1.73 5.04
CA ILE A 336 21.98 0.82 4.34
C ILE A 336 22.20 -0.57 4.88
N ARG A 337 21.11 -1.30 5.19
CA ARG A 337 21.13 -2.68 5.64
C ARG A 337 20.40 -3.59 4.67
N LEU A 338 21.07 -4.65 4.24
CA LEU A 338 20.47 -5.80 3.56
C LEU A 338 20.36 -6.97 4.54
N ARG A 339 19.37 -7.83 4.34
CA ARG A 339 19.20 -9.05 5.15
C ARG A 339 19.38 -10.29 4.28
N GLY A 340 19.83 -11.38 4.94
CA GLY A 340 19.92 -12.71 4.34
C GLY A 340 20.75 -12.75 3.06
N VAL A 341 21.86 -12.03 3.04
CA VAL A 341 22.79 -12.00 1.89
C VAL A 341 23.57 -13.29 1.86
N ASP A 342 23.55 -13.95 0.69
CA ASP A 342 24.32 -15.18 0.46
C ASP A 342 25.58 -14.87 -0.35
N PHE A 343 26.71 -14.95 0.28
CA PHE A 343 28.02 -14.80 -0.36
C PHE A 343 28.57 -16.13 -0.94
N GLY A 344 27.82 -17.24 -0.86
CA GLY A 344 28.24 -18.55 -1.37
C GLY A 344 29.63 -18.94 -0.87
N LEU A 345 30.59 -19.10 -1.79
CA LEU A 345 31.98 -19.42 -1.47
C LEU A 345 32.80 -18.21 -0.99
N GLY A 346 32.21 -17.06 -0.86
CA GLY A 346 32.84 -15.82 -0.44
C GLY A 346 33.05 -14.80 -1.56
N ALA A 347 33.30 -13.55 -1.20
CA ALA A 347 33.58 -12.44 -2.11
C ALA A 347 34.96 -11.86 -1.78
N GLN A 348 35.68 -11.44 -2.83
CA GLN A 348 36.99 -10.82 -2.71
C GLN A 348 36.97 -9.32 -2.92
N TYR A 349 35.94 -8.83 -3.61
CA TYR A 349 35.84 -7.44 -4.01
C TYR A 349 34.43 -6.90 -3.72
N PHE A 350 34.39 -5.67 -3.28
CA PHE A 350 33.17 -4.86 -3.17
C PHE A 350 33.35 -3.61 -4.01
N SER A 351 32.44 -3.34 -4.91
CA SER A 351 32.45 -2.15 -5.76
C SER A 351 31.25 -1.28 -5.44
N ILE A 352 31.47 0.02 -5.32
CA ILE A 352 30.43 1.01 -5.09
C ILE A 352 30.62 2.18 -6.05
N THR A 353 29.51 2.69 -6.60
CA THR A 353 29.47 3.95 -7.31
C THR A 353 29.00 5.02 -6.35
N ALA A 354 29.86 5.94 -5.99
CA ALA A 354 29.58 7.02 -5.03
C ALA A 354 30.22 8.32 -5.45
N ALA A 355 29.68 9.45 -4.96
CA ALA A 355 30.26 10.77 -5.08
C ALA A 355 30.31 11.42 -3.70
N ALA A 356 31.39 12.15 -3.41
CA ALA A 356 31.54 12.90 -2.17
C ALA A 356 32.15 14.26 -2.43
N LYS A 357 31.82 15.24 -1.59
CA LYS A 357 32.45 16.60 -1.65
C LYS A 357 33.86 16.62 -1.06
N GLY A 358 34.25 15.60 -0.34
CA GLY A 358 35.56 15.47 0.30
C GLY A 358 35.88 14.01 0.56
N GLN A 359 36.91 13.77 1.38
CA GLN A 359 37.31 12.42 1.76
C GLN A 359 36.21 11.79 2.62
N CYS A 360 35.79 10.58 2.25
CA CYS A 360 34.84 9.79 3.01
C CYS A 360 35.30 8.34 3.08
N THR A 361 34.74 7.58 4.04
CA THR A 361 34.96 6.15 4.20
C THR A 361 33.62 5.45 4.17
N VAL A 362 33.51 4.45 3.30
CA VAL A 362 32.38 3.51 3.30
C VAL A 362 32.87 2.22 3.91
N THR A 363 32.19 1.74 4.96
CA THR A 363 32.57 0.52 5.68
C THR A 363 31.53 -0.54 5.46
N LEU A 364 31.94 -1.69 4.94
CA LEU A 364 31.10 -2.89 4.85
C LEU A 364 31.18 -3.69 6.14
N ARG A 365 30.04 -4.09 6.68
CA ARG A 365 29.95 -4.84 7.94
C ARG A 365 29.03 -6.04 7.82
N LEU A 366 29.36 -7.13 8.54
CA LEU A 366 28.46 -8.27 8.78
C LEU A 366 27.85 -8.19 10.18
N ASP A 367 26.66 -8.78 10.29
CA ASP A 367 26.00 -9.04 11.59
C ASP A 367 25.88 -7.82 12.50
N SER A 368 25.61 -6.65 11.92
CA SER A 368 25.19 -5.52 12.73
C SER A 368 23.86 -5.89 13.39
N ARG A 369 23.91 -6.46 14.58
CA ARG A 369 22.73 -6.72 15.38
C ARG A 369 22.20 -5.40 15.88
N GLU A 370 20.90 -5.22 15.66
CA GLU A 370 20.04 -4.21 16.27
C GLU A 370 20.68 -2.83 16.50
N TYR A 371 20.45 -1.93 15.58
CA TYR A 371 20.68 -0.53 15.85
C TYR A 371 19.65 -0.06 16.89
N ASN A 372 20.09 0.06 18.13
CA ASN A 372 19.33 0.76 19.15
C ASN A 372 19.60 2.26 18.99
N ILE A 373 18.66 2.98 18.42
CA ILE A 373 18.73 4.43 18.18
C ILE A 373 19.08 5.19 19.49
N LYS A 374 18.67 4.68 20.65
CA LYS A 374 18.92 5.31 21.95
C LYS A 374 20.31 5.00 22.56
N GLU A 375 20.97 3.91 22.13
CA GLU A 375 22.20 3.41 22.78
C GLU A 375 23.42 3.36 21.83
N GLY A 376 23.30 3.81 20.60
CA GLY A 376 24.37 3.75 19.61
C GLY A 376 24.82 2.31 19.37
N GLY A 377 24.00 1.51 18.70
CA GLY A 377 24.11 0.06 18.60
C GLY A 377 25.50 -0.49 18.29
N LYS A 378 25.78 -1.72 18.70
CA LYS A 378 27.04 -2.42 18.41
C LYS A 378 27.17 -2.63 16.92
N MET A 379 28.15 -2.01 16.33
CA MET A 379 28.52 -2.21 14.93
C MET A 379 29.09 -3.62 14.76
N GLY A 380 28.58 -4.34 13.77
CA GLY A 380 29.06 -5.68 13.45
C GLY A 380 30.49 -5.73 12.92
N THR A 381 30.96 -6.93 12.56
CA THR A 381 32.33 -7.17 12.06
C THR A 381 32.57 -6.39 10.75
N ILE A 382 33.67 -5.64 10.70
CA ILE A 382 34.12 -4.95 9.49
C ILE A 382 34.64 -5.99 8.50
N LEU A 383 34.17 -5.93 7.26
CA LEU A 383 34.63 -6.76 6.14
C LEU A 383 35.56 -5.98 5.20
N ALA A 384 35.30 -4.71 4.96
CA ALA A 384 36.06 -3.84 4.07
C ALA A 384 35.86 -2.34 4.43
#